data_16eb1f2aa118498192e2bed75ba3c539
#
_entry.id   16eb1f2aa118498192e2bed75ba3c539
#
_cell.length_a   1.000
_cell.length_b   1.000
_cell.length_c   1.000
_cell.angle_alpha   90.00
_cell.angle_beta   90.00
_cell.angle_gamma   90.00
#
_symmetry.space_group_name_H-M   'P 1'
#
loop_
_entity.id
_entity.type
_entity.pdbx_description
1 polymer ?
#
loop_
_entity_poly.entity_id
_entity_poly.type
_entity_poly.pdbx_seq_one_letter_code
_entity_poly.pdbx_strand_id
1 'polypeptide(L)'
;MTPKQDLTSKREYFKPFNYPWAYEAWLKHEQSHWLHTEVPMAEDVKDWKERLSQEEKAFLTNIFRFFTQGDIDVADGYVTNYLPYFPQPEIRMMLSGFAAREALHVACLLYTSDAADDTP
;
A
#
# COMPACT_ATOMS: atom_id res chain seq x y z
N MET A 1 34.50 -2.71 -22.33
CA MET A 1 33.11 -3.05 -21.94
C MET A 1 32.89 -2.64 -20.51
N THR A 2 31.97 -1.71 -20.29
CA THR A 2 31.47 -1.41 -18.94
C THR A 2 30.74 -2.64 -18.41
N PRO A 3 31.07 -3.13 -17.20
CA PRO A 3 30.29 -4.24 -16.62
C PRO A 3 28.83 -3.84 -16.53
N LYS A 4 27.97 -4.73 -16.96
CA LYS A 4 26.53 -4.53 -16.87
C LYS A 4 26.17 -4.46 -15.38
N GLN A 5 25.67 -3.32 -14.91
CA GLN A 5 25.21 -3.18 -13.54
C GLN A 5 23.95 -4.04 -13.35
N ASP A 6 23.96 -4.87 -12.34
CA ASP A 6 22.77 -5.64 -11.96
C ASP A 6 21.89 -4.86 -10.97
N LEU A 7 20.71 -5.39 -10.68
CA LEU A 7 19.72 -4.78 -9.78
C LEU A 7 20.27 -4.52 -8.36
N THR A 8 21.27 -5.29 -7.95
CA THR A 8 21.83 -5.21 -6.60
C THR A 8 23.05 -4.30 -6.52
N SER A 9 23.52 -3.78 -7.66
CA SER A 9 24.68 -2.87 -7.72
C SER A 9 24.28 -1.45 -7.32
N LYS A 10 25.11 -0.84 -6.49
CA LYS A 10 24.93 0.55 -6.08
C LYS A 10 25.27 1.50 -7.22
N ARG A 11 24.51 2.58 -7.32
CA ARG A 11 24.76 3.68 -8.24
C ARG A 11 24.81 5.00 -7.47
N GLU A 12 25.84 5.80 -7.70
CA GLU A 12 26.09 7.05 -6.97
C GLU A 12 25.41 8.27 -7.59
N TYR A 13 24.80 8.12 -8.75
CA TYR A 13 24.12 9.21 -9.48
C TYR A 13 22.66 8.85 -9.74
N PHE A 14 21.82 9.89 -9.91
CA PHE A 14 20.38 9.69 -10.15
C PHE A 14 20.09 9.26 -11.58
N LYS A 15 20.65 9.98 -12.55
CA LYS A 15 20.44 9.70 -13.99
C LYS A 15 21.78 9.50 -14.70
N PRO A 16 21.80 8.73 -15.81
CA PRO A 16 20.68 8.04 -16.46
C PRO A 16 20.22 6.81 -15.68
N PHE A 17 18.93 6.48 -15.80
CA PHE A 17 18.37 5.30 -15.16
C PHE A 17 18.81 4.02 -15.86
N ASN A 18 19.20 3.03 -15.07
CA ASN A 18 19.46 1.67 -15.56
C ASN A 18 18.15 0.88 -15.73
N TYR A 19 17.14 1.24 -14.95
CA TYR A 19 15.83 0.56 -14.92
C TYR A 19 14.70 1.57 -15.09
N PRO A 20 14.55 2.15 -16.31
CA PRO A 20 13.50 3.17 -16.55
C PRO A 20 12.11 2.70 -16.22
N TRP A 21 11.81 1.41 -16.38
CA TRP A 21 10.52 0.82 -16.07
C TRP A 21 10.13 1.01 -14.58
N ALA A 22 11.12 1.02 -13.69
CA ALA A 22 10.86 1.23 -12.26
C ALA A 22 10.43 2.67 -11.98
N TYR A 23 11.08 3.63 -12.63
CA TYR A 23 10.67 5.03 -12.55
C TYR A 23 9.26 5.23 -13.12
N GLU A 24 8.98 4.61 -14.27
CA GLU A 24 7.64 4.67 -14.90
C GLU A 24 6.57 4.06 -14.00
N ALA A 25 6.86 2.93 -13.37
CA ALA A 25 5.96 2.29 -12.41
C ALA A 25 5.70 3.18 -11.19
N TRP A 26 6.75 3.80 -10.66
CA TRP A 26 6.62 4.78 -9.56
C TRP A 26 5.74 5.95 -9.98
N LEU A 27 6.00 6.54 -11.13
CA LEU A 27 5.24 7.70 -11.61
C LEU A 27 3.77 7.37 -11.82
N LYS A 28 3.49 6.24 -12.47
CA LYS A 28 2.12 5.77 -12.69
C LYS A 28 1.39 5.53 -11.35
N HIS A 29 2.09 5.01 -10.37
CA HIS A 29 1.57 4.79 -9.03
C HIS A 29 1.21 6.11 -8.34
N GLU A 30 2.11 7.12 -8.43
CA GLU A 30 1.86 8.47 -7.91
C GLU A 30 0.68 9.15 -8.60
N GLN A 31 0.55 8.96 -9.91
CA GLN A 31 -0.56 9.51 -10.71
C GLN A 31 -1.92 8.91 -10.33
N SER A 32 -1.93 7.74 -9.72
CA SER A 32 -3.13 7.06 -9.21
C SER A 32 -3.42 7.44 -7.76
N HIS A 33 -3.05 8.65 -7.36
CA HIS A 33 -3.20 9.16 -6.00
C HIS A 33 -4.66 9.21 -5.55
N TRP A 34 -4.91 8.76 -4.32
CA TRP A 34 -6.17 8.93 -3.61
C TRP A 34 -5.91 8.86 -2.10
N LEU A 35 -6.85 9.37 -1.32
CA LEU A 35 -6.82 9.26 0.14
C LEU A 35 -8.08 8.54 0.61
N HIS A 36 -7.95 7.77 1.69
CA HIS A 36 -9.08 7.05 2.29
C HIS A 36 -10.21 7.98 2.71
N THR A 37 -9.88 9.24 3.08
CA THR A 37 -10.85 10.27 3.45
C THR A 37 -11.72 10.75 2.27
N GLU A 38 -11.30 10.47 1.04
CA GLU A 38 -12.05 10.83 -0.17
C GLU A 38 -13.10 9.78 -0.54
N VAL A 39 -13.01 8.59 0.06
CA VAL A 39 -13.96 7.49 -0.22
C VAL A 39 -15.22 7.71 0.62
N PRO A 40 -16.41 7.85 -0.02
CA PRO A 40 -17.64 8.06 0.71
C PRO A 40 -18.11 6.76 1.39
N MET A 41 -18.11 6.74 2.72
CA MET A 41 -18.45 5.56 3.53
C MET A 41 -19.83 5.64 4.20
N ALA A 42 -20.59 6.70 3.97
CA ALA A 42 -21.84 6.93 4.68
C ALA A 42 -22.87 5.79 4.51
N GLU A 43 -22.99 5.27 3.28
CA GLU A 43 -23.91 4.14 3.00
C GLU A 43 -23.37 2.84 3.60
N ASP A 44 -22.06 2.62 3.59
CA ASP A 44 -21.44 1.44 4.20
C ASP A 44 -21.67 1.43 5.71
N VAL A 45 -21.53 2.57 6.38
CA VAL A 45 -21.81 2.73 7.80
C VAL A 45 -23.27 2.42 8.10
N LYS A 46 -24.19 2.90 7.26
CA LYS A 46 -25.62 2.63 7.38
C LYS A 46 -25.93 1.14 7.22
N ASP A 47 -25.33 0.50 6.21
CA ASP A 47 -25.48 -0.93 5.99
C ASP A 47 -24.98 -1.72 7.19
N TRP A 48 -23.84 -1.33 7.75
CA TRP A 48 -23.25 -1.96 8.92
C TRP A 48 -24.18 -1.87 10.13
N LYS A 49 -24.74 -0.68 10.38
CA LYS A 49 -25.59 -0.43 11.56
C LYS A 49 -26.98 -1.02 11.44
N GLU A 50 -27.58 -1.00 10.25
CA GLU A 50 -29.01 -1.24 10.08
C GLU A 50 -29.37 -2.47 9.26
N ARG A 51 -28.50 -2.90 8.32
CA ARG A 51 -28.84 -3.90 7.30
C ARG A 51 -28.14 -5.24 7.46
N LEU A 52 -26.89 -5.25 7.96
CA LEU A 52 -26.12 -6.46 8.09
C LEU A 52 -26.51 -7.26 9.33
N SER A 53 -26.61 -8.58 9.18
CA SER A 53 -26.79 -9.50 10.29
C SER A 53 -25.50 -9.60 11.12
N GLN A 54 -25.59 -10.15 12.34
CA GLN A 54 -24.40 -10.37 13.18
C GLN A 54 -23.41 -11.32 12.54
N GLU A 55 -23.90 -12.33 11.82
CA GLU A 55 -23.07 -13.28 11.10
C GLU A 55 -22.32 -12.63 9.94
N GLU A 56 -23.00 -11.77 9.17
CA GLU A 56 -22.39 -11.00 8.09
C GLU A 56 -21.32 -10.03 8.63
N LYS A 57 -21.60 -9.34 9.73
CA LYS A 57 -20.63 -8.46 10.39
C LYS A 57 -19.40 -9.22 10.86
N ALA A 58 -19.59 -10.39 11.48
CA ALA A 58 -18.50 -11.24 11.94
C ALA A 58 -17.63 -11.71 10.78
N PHE A 59 -18.25 -12.11 9.68
CA PHE A 59 -17.55 -12.52 8.46
C PHE A 59 -16.71 -11.38 7.87
N LEU A 60 -17.32 -10.21 7.69
CA LEU A 60 -16.63 -9.03 7.16
C LEU A 60 -15.49 -8.55 8.07
N THR A 61 -15.71 -8.57 9.39
CA THR A 61 -14.69 -8.21 10.37
C THR A 61 -13.45 -9.10 10.22
N ASN A 62 -13.65 -10.40 10.07
CA ASN A 62 -12.53 -11.33 9.87
C ASN A 62 -11.80 -11.08 8.56
N ILE A 63 -12.52 -10.76 7.47
CA ILE A 63 -11.91 -10.40 6.19
C ILE A 63 -11.10 -9.12 6.32
N PHE A 64 -11.64 -8.07 6.94
CA PHE A 64 -10.94 -6.80 7.12
C PHE A 64 -9.69 -6.96 7.97
N ARG A 65 -9.74 -7.73 9.04
CA ARG A 65 -8.57 -8.05 9.87
C ARG A 65 -7.50 -8.78 9.08
N PHE A 66 -7.89 -9.74 8.26
CA PHE A 66 -6.99 -10.48 7.39
C PHE A 66 -6.27 -9.54 6.41
N PHE A 67 -7.00 -8.68 5.72
CA PHE A 67 -6.42 -7.75 4.77
C PHE A 67 -5.56 -6.69 5.45
N THR A 68 -5.97 -6.18 6.60
CA THR A 68 -5.18 -5.20 7.37
C THR A 68 -3.83 -5.79 7.77
N GLN A 69 -3.83 -7.00 8.31
CA GLN A 69 -2.58 -7.68 8.67
C GLN A 69 -1.74 -7.99 7.44
N GLY A 70 -2.37 -8.41 6.34
CA GLY A 70 -1.70 -8.66 5.06
C GLY A 70 -0.99 -7.42 4.54
N ASP A 71 -1.64 -6.27 4.55
CA ASP A 71 -1.08 -5.00 4.09
C ASP A 71 0.10 -4.56 4.97
N ILE A 72 0.02 -4.76 6.28
CA ILE A 72 1.13 -4.49 7.21
C ILE A 72 2.33 -5.40 6.88
N ASP A 73 2.10 -6.67 6.68
CA ASP A 73 3.14 -7.65 6.36
C ASP A 73 3.79 -7.34 5.01
N VAL A 74 3.01 -6.94 4.01
CA VAL A 74 3.51 -6.55 2.68
C VAL A 74 4.36 -5.29 2.78
N ALA A 75 3.89 -4.27 3.50
CA ALA A 75 4.66 -3.04 3.73
C ALA A 75 6.00 -3.33 4.39
N ASP A 76 5.99 -4.15 5.43
CA ASP A 76 7.21 -4.58 6.14
C ASP A 76 8.13 -5.36 5.21
N GLY A 77 7.57 -6.22 4.36
CA GLY A 77 8.33 -6.96 3.34
C GLY A 77 9.08 -6.03 2.40
N TYR A 78 8.44 -4.97 1.89
CA TYR A 78 9.12 -3.98 1.04
C TYR A 78 10.28 -3.31 1.75
N VAL A 79 10.09 -2.89 2.99
CA VAL A 79 11.11 -2.15 3.75
C VAL A 79 12.24 -3.05 4.21
N THR A 80 11.91 -4.23 4.73
CA THR A 80 12.87 -5.13 5.38
C THR A 80 13.53 -6.09 4.41
N ASN A 81 12.75 -6.62 3.44
CA ASN A 81 13.23 -7.72 2.59
C ASN A 81 13.66 -7.28 1.19
N TYR A 82 13.16 -6.15 0.67
CA TYR A 82 13.49 -5.71 -0.69
C TYR A 82 14.37 -4.46 -0.73
N LEU A 83 14.00 -3.38 -0.03
CA LEU A 83 14.77 -2.13 -0.06
C LEU A 83 16.25 -2.29 0.27
N PRO A 84 16.67 -3.14 1.25
CA PRO A 84 18.09 -3.31 1.53
C PRO A 84 18.90 -3.94 0.40
N TYR A 85 18.24 -4.69 -0.50
CA TYR A 85 18.92 -5.43 -1.58
C TYR A 85 18.94 -4.68 -2.91
N PHE A 86 18.11 -3.65 -3.07
CA PHE A 86 17.95 -2.94 -4.34
C PHE A 86 18.33 -1.46 -4.18
N PRO A 87 19.62 -1.13 -4.28
CA PRO A 87 20.10 0.23 -3.98
C PRO A 87 19.96 1.23 -5.14
N GLN A 88 19.50 0.82 -6.32
CA GLN A 88 19.29 1.73 -7.46
C GLN A 88 18.17 2.73 -7.15
N PRO A 89 18.40 4.05 -7.36
CA PRO A 89 17.43 5.08 -6.96
C PRO A 89 16.02 4.88 -7.48
N GLU A 90 15.84 4.57 -8.76
CA GLU A 90 14.51 4.37 -9.36
C GLU A 90 13.80 3.14 -8.80
N ILE A 91 14.54 2.07 -8.47
CA ILE A 91 13.99 0.89 -7.82
C ILE A 91 13.53 1.24 -6.40
N ARG A 92 14.34 2.00 -5.66
CA ARG A 92 14.01 2.41 -4.29
C ARG A 92 12.81 3.35 -4.26
N MET A 93 12.70 4.26 -5.23
CA MET A 93 11.53 5.13 -5.39
C MET A 93 10.26 4.30 -5.58
N MET A 94 10.29 3.35 -6.51
CA MET A 94 9.15 2.47 -6.79
C MET A 94 8.75 1.66 -5.55
N LEU A 95 9.70 0.99 -4.91
CA LEU A 95 9.43 0.14 -3.73
C LEU A 95 8.95 0.97 -2.54
N SER A 96 9.53 2.15 -2.33
CA SER A 96 9.11 3.07 -1.26
C SER A 96 7.70 3.59 -1.51
N GLY A 97 7.36 3.89 -2.76
CA GLY A 97 6.01 4.29 -3.14
C GLY A 97 4.98 3.18 -2.88
N PHE A 98 5.33 1.95 -3.22
CA PHE A 98 4.47 0.79 -2.96
C PHE A 98 4.29 0.56 -1.45
N ALA A 99 5.37 0.64 -0.68
CA ALA A 99 5.30 0.51 0.79
C ALA A 99 4.42 1.60 1.41
N ALA A 100 4.55 2.84 0.97
CA ALA A 100 3.72 3.95 1.44
C ALA A 100 2.23 3.73 1.11
N ARG A 101 1.93 3.14 -0.03
CA ARG A 101 0.55 2.85 -0.43
C ARG A 101 -0.10 1.80 0.47
N GLU A 102 0.66 0.86 1.00
CA GLU A 102 0.13 -0.12 1.96
C GLU A 102 -0.38 0.56 3.24
N ALA A 103 0.26 1.64 3.68
CA ALA A 103 -0.24 2.44 4.80
C ALA A 103 -1.62 3.04 4.48
N LEU A 104 -1.83 3.48 3.25
CA LEU A 104 -3.13 3.99 2.81
C LEU A 104 -4.20 2.89 2.81
N HIS A 105 -3.85 1.68 2.38
CA HIS A 105 -4.75 0.52 2.42
C HIS A 105 -5.16 0.20 3.87
N VAL A 106 -4.21 0.16 4.79
CA VAL A 106 -4.47 -0.07 6.22
C VAL A 106 -5.38 1.01 6.78
N ALA A 107 -5.06 2.28 6.50
CA ALA A 107 -5.87 3.42 6.95
C ALA A 107 -7.31 3.34 6.43
N CYS A 108 -7.49 2.93 5.17
CA CYS A 108 -8.80 2.77 4.56
C CYS A 108 -9.62 1.68 5.26
N LEU A 109 -9.00 0.52 5.52
CA LEU A 109 -9.67 -0.60 6.19
C LEU A 109 -10.04 -0.26 7.64
N LEU A 110 -9.14 0.42 8.37
CA LEU A 110 -9.40 0.87 9.73
C LEU A 110 -10.48 1.95 9.76
N TYR A 111 -10.44 2.90 8.84
CA TYR A 111 -11.45 3.96 8.73
C TYR A 111 -12.85 3.39 8.54
N THR A 112 -12.98 2.35 7.73
CA THR A 112 -14.24 1.63 7.53
C THR A 112 -14.71 0.96 8.83
N SER A 113 -13.79 0.29 9.54
CA SER A 113 -14.08 -0.38 10.81
C SER A 113 -14.44 0.61 11.92
N ASP A 114 -13.64 1.69 12.05
CA ASP A 114 -13.84 2.71 13.09
C ASP A 114 -15.14 3.47 12.88
N ALA A 115 -15.50 3.79 11.64
CA ALA A 115 -16.76 4.43 11.31
C ALA A 115 -17.95 3.53 11.66
N ALA A 116 -17.76 2.21 11.66
CA ALA A 116 -18.75 1.25 12.07
C ALA A 116 -18.84 1.09 13.61
N ASP A 117 -17.71 1.28 14.30
CA ASP A 117 -17.62 1.15 15.78
C ASP A 117 -17.99 2.43 16.52
N ASP A 118 -18.02 3.59 15.85
CA ASP A 118 -18.51 4.87 16.40
C ASP A 118 -20.03 4.79 16.65
N THR A 119 -20.41 3.92 17.56
CA THR A 119 -21.73 3.96 18.18
C THR A 119 -21.70 4.89 19.37
N PRO A 120 -22.60 5.86 19.43
CA PRO A 120 -22.76 6.65 20.63
C PRO A 120 -23.22 5.78 21.81
#